data_ab3b6ca0432d307c3b65788cea40bcc5
#
_entry.id   ab3b6ca0432d307c3b65788cea40bcc5
#
_cell.length_a   1.000
_cell.length_b   1.000
_cell.length_c   1.000
_cell.angle_alpha   90.00
_cell.angle_beta   90.00
_cell.angle_gamma   90.00
#
_symmetry.space_group_name_H-M   'P 1'
#
loop_
_entity.id
_entity.type
_entity.pdbx_description
1 polymer ?
#
loop_
_entity_poly.entity_id
_entity_poly.type
_entity_poly.pdbx_seq_one_letter_code
_entity_poly.pdbx_strand_id
1 'polypeptide(L)'
;MTDIKRRLLACALLVCMTVCVFAGLAATPAEAADVRATDWMSAVLDSTKLSNMSIPGTHDSCTQNVDMRYIFQCQDASIATQLKYGYRYLDMRLVLEKRSGQETLVLKHNIARCKISDSPFARTLTLADVLKDVYTFLDEHPSETVILCMKAENSKDDVAAVQKALYAMIDQASEHWYLKNEIPTMGAVRGKIVLATRFDDKLQVGSDCCGLYFGWTDQGDRTVLTDPIAESAINSRETLCVQDRYNYDVDDKITAIHTCLDSSRAADDTFFLNFTSTSGSGAVGHPKGYAKDINLDLYAYEWEAGKAYGVVIVDFGPKKIAEKIYGTNFQ
;
A
#
# COMPACT_ATOMS: atom_id res chain seq x y z
N MET A 1 6.82 -73.97 -13.28
CA MET A 1 7.74 -72.77 -13.17
C MET A 1 7.36 -71.65 -14.13
N THR A 2 6.07 -71.43 -14.38
CA THR A 2 5.58 -70.49 -15.41
C THR A 2 4.51 -69.52 -14.98
N ASP A 3 3.97 -69.62 -13.74
CA ASP A 3 2.87 -68.75 -13.33
C ASP A 3 3.32 -67.61 -12.40
N ILE A 4 4.42 -67.76 -11.67
CA ILE A 4 4.95 -66.72 -10.76
C ILE A 4 5.65 -65.58 -11.53
N LYS A 5 6.30 -65.93 -12.68
CA LYS A 5 6.97 -64.92 -13.51
C LYS A 5 5.99 -64.00 -14.29
N ARG A 6 4.78 -64.51 -14.60
CA ARG A 6 3.75 -63.69 -15.26
C ARG A 6 3.05 -62.72 -14.30
N ARG A 7 2.90 -63.08 -13.02
CA ARG A 7 2.31 -62.22 -12.00
C ARG A 7 3.26 -61.07 -11.56
N LEU A 8 4.57 -61.34 -11.56
CA LEU A 8 5.58 -60.32 -11.25
C LEU A 8 5.77 -59.32 -12.40
N LEU A 9 5.55 -59.69 -13.66
CA LEU A 9 5.64 -58.78 -14.79
C LEU A 9 4.40 -57.89 -14.92
N ALA A 10 3.23 -58.37 -14.50
CA ALA A 10 2.00 -57.58 -14.46
C ALA A 10 1.98 -56.53 -13.37
N CYS A 11 2.60 -56.82 -12.19
CA CYS A 11 2.74 -55.82 -11.12
C CYS A 11 3.81 -54.76 -11.42
N ALA A 12 4.85 -55.09 -12.19
CA ALA A 12 5.88 -54.09 -12.56
C ALA A 12 5.39 -53.12 -13.64
N LEU A 13 4.44 -53.52 -14.50
CA LEU A 13 3.83 -52.65 -15.51
C LEU A 13 2.70 -51.78 -14.95
N LEU A 14 2.05 -52.15 -13.82
CA LEU A 14 1.03 -51.34 -13.19
C LEU A 14 1.63 -50.24 -12.28
N VAL A 15 2.86 -50.43 -11.78
CA VAL A 15 3.57 -49.44 -10.96
C VAL A 15 4.25 -48.36 -11.83
N CYS A 16 4.55 -48.64 -13.09
CA CYS A 16 5.11 -47.66 -14.02
C CYS A 16 4.08 -46.73 -14.68
N MET A 17 2.77 -47.03 -14.60
CA MET A 17 1.72 -46.13 -15.15
C MET A 17 1.10 -45.17 -14.16
N THR A 18 1.47 -45.21 -12.89
CA THR A 18 0.97 -44.26 -11.88
C THR A 18 1.97 -43.16 -11.47
N VAL A 19 3.11 -43.04 -12.13
CA VAL A 19 4.14 -42.03 -11.81
C VAL A 19 4.26 -40.92 -12.88
N CYS A 20 3.46 -40.92 -13.91
CA CYS A 20 3.53 -39.90 -14.96
C CYS A 20 2.22 -39.15 -15.17
N VAL A 21 1.61 -38.52 -14.19
CA VAL A 21 0.69 -37.35 -14.40
C VAL A 21 0.71 -36.44 -13.18
N PHE A 22 1.91 -36.00 -12.78
CA PHE A 22 2.08 -34.70 -12.14
C PHE A 22 3.09 -33.90 -12.98
N ALA A 23 2.82 -33.81 -14.29
CA ALA A 23 3.33 -32.72 -15.09
C ALA A 23 2.58 -31.47 -14.58
N GLY A 24 3.31 -30.57 -13.92
CA GLY A 24 2.78 -29.35 -13.43
C GLY A 24 1.95 -28.64 -14.49
N LEU A 25 0.70 -28.39 -14.21
CA LEU A 25 0.00 -27.27 -14.80
C LEU A 25 0.77 -26.03 -14.33
N ALA A 26 1.76 -25.62 -15.12
CA ALA A 26 2.22 -24.24 -15.06
C ALA A 26 0.96 -23.41 -15.33
N ALA A 27 0.47 -22.72 -14.32
CA ALA A 27 -0.58 -21.74 -14.50
C ALA A 27 -0.06 -20.77 -15.56
N THR A 28 -0.67 -20.77 -16.74
CA THR A 28 -0.43 -19.72 -17.74
C THR A 28 -0.79 -18.40 -17.08
N PRO A 29 0.07 -17.36 -17.19
CA PRO A 29 -0.28 -16.04 -16.72
C PRO A 29 -1.63 -15.65 -17.33
N ALA A 30 -2.55 -15.13 -16.49
CA ALA A 30 -3.84 -14.65 -16.98
C ALA A 30 -3.56 -13.50 -17.97
N GLU A 31 -4.17 -13.58 -19.15
CA GLU A 31 -4.14 -12.45 -20.10
C GLU A 31 -4.69 -11.20 -19.39
N ALA A 32 -3.99 -10.07 -19.55
CA ALA A 32 -4.29 -8.79 -18.92
C ALA A 32 -5.70 -8.20 -19.23
N ALA A 33 -6.48 -8.87 -20.07
CA ALA A 33 -7.67 -8.31 -20.73
C ALA A 33 -8.93 -8.22 -19.85
N ASP A 34 -9.00 -8.82 -18.65
CA ASP A 34 -10.26 -8.87 -17.88
C ASP A 34 -10.10 -8.80 -16.36
N VAL A 35 -9.04 -8.16 -15.88
CA VAL A 35 -8.81 -8.01 -14.44
C VAL A 35 -9.60 -6.81 -13.91
N ARG A 36 -10.63 -7.07 -13.09
CA ARG A 36 -11.42 -6.01 -12.47
C ARG A 36 -10.62 -5.27 -11.41
N ALA A 37 -10.75 -3.94 -11.37
CA ALA A 37 -10.07 -3.10 -10.38
C ALA A 37 -10.33 -3.50 -8.92
N THR A 38 -11.50 -4.10 -8.64
CA THR A 38 -11.87 -4.57 -7.30
C THR A 38 -11.20 -5.88 -6.90
N ASP A 39 -10.72 -6.69 -7.88
CA ASP A 39 -10.24 -8.05 -7.63
C ASP A 39 -8.91 -8.35 -8.35
N TRP A 40 -8.12 -7.31 -8.64
CA TRP A 40 -6.93 -7.46 -9.47
C TRP A 40 -5.84 -8.34 -8.83
N MET A 41 -5.78 -8.40 -7.50
CA MET A 41 -4.82 -9.26 -6.81
C MET A 41 -5.19 -10.75 -6.92
N SER A 42 -6.41 -11.10 -7.34
CA SER A 42 -6.81 -12.49 -7.59
C SER A 42 -5.97 -13.18 -8.66
N ALA A 43 -5.43 -12.40 -9.62
CA ALA A 43 -4.57 -12.89 -10.69
C ALA A 43 -3.07 -12.98 -10.30
N VAL A 44 -2.70 -12.50 -9.10
CA VAL A 44 -1.32 -12.59 -8.59
C VAL A 44 -1.11 -13.92 -7.88
N LEU A 45 0.05 -14.54 -8.08
CA LEU A 45 0.39 -15.82 -7.44
C LEU A 45 0.56 -15.66 -5.92
N ASP A 46 0.13 -16.65 -5.15
CA ASP A 46 0.27 -16.65 -3.68
C ASP A 46 1.73 -16.57 -3.20
N SER A 47 2.68 -17.05 -4.00
CA SER A 47 4.11 -16.99 -3.69
C SER A 47 4.75 -15.63 -3.95
N THR A 48 4.06 -14.71 -4.65
CA THR A 48 4.60 -13.38 -4.98
C THR A 48 4.68 -12.52 -3.71
N LYS A 49 5.86 -11.98 -3.40
CA LYS A 49 6.01 -11.00 -2.32
C LYS A 49 5.41 -9.65 -2.73
N LEU A 50 4.89 -8.89 -1.77
CA LEU A 50 4.35 -7.55 -2.05
C LEU A 50 5.40 -6.59 -2.62
N SER A 51 6.68 -6.78 -2.29
CA SER A 51 7.80 -6.04 -2.86
C SER A 51 8.03 -6.30 -4.36
N ASN A 52 7.53 -7.42 -4.87
CA ASN A 52 7.63 -7.82 -6.28
C ASN A 52 6.39 -7.41 -7.10
N MET A 53 5.64 -6.46 -6.60
CA MET A 53 4.39 -6.00 -7.23
C MET A 53 4.43 -4.49 -7.50
N SER A 54 3.56 -4.06 -8.41
CA SER A 54 3.20 -2.65 -8.58
C SER A 54 1.86 -2.41 -7.91
N ILE A 55 1.86 -1.61 -6.86
CA ILE A 55 0.71 -1.39 -5.98
C ILE A 55 0.31 0.09 -6.05
N PRO A 56 -0.85 0.44 -6.61
CA PRO A 56 -1.33 1.81 -6.55
C PRO A 56 -1.71 2.20 -5.12
N GLY A 57 -1.25 3.38 -4.71
CA GLY A 57 -1.50 3.96 -3.39
C GLY A 57 -2.01 5.39 -3.46
N THR A 58 -2.55 5.89 -2.35
CA THR A 58 -2.98 7.28 -2.21
C THR A 58 -2.29 7.95 -1.03
N HIS A 59 -1.83 9.19 -1.23
CA HIS A 59 -1.27 10.05 -0.19
C HIS A 59 -2.40 10.74 0.57
N ASP A 60 -2.26 10.90 1.90
CA ASP A 60 -3.28 11.53 2.76
C ASP A 60 -4.70 11.07 2.41
N SER A 61 -4.89 9.76 2.40
CA SER A 61 -6.03 9.06 1.76
C SER A 61 -7.40 9.51 2.26
N CYS A 62 -7.47 10.07 3.47
CA CYS A 62 -8.73 10.46 4.13
C CYS A 62 -9.19 11.90 3.85
N THR A 63 -8.54 12.64 2.96
CA THR A 63 -8.74 14.08 2.79
C THR A 63 -9.89 14.48 1.85
N GLN A 64 -10.74 13.55 1.42
CA GLN A 64 -11.89 13.86 0.55
C GLN A 64 -12.71 15.07 1.04
N ASN A 65 -13.05 15.09 2.32
CA ASN A 65 -13.84 16.12 2.96
C ASN A 65 -13.02 16.82 4.06
N VAL A 66 -11.86 17.37 3.71
CA VAL A 66 -10.98 18.04 4.65
C VAL A 66 -11.34 19.52 4.83
N ASP A 67 -11.09 20.07 6.03
CA ASP A 67 -11.17 21.52 6.24
C ASP A 67 -10.08 22.24 5.41
N MET A 68 -10.32 23.49 5.01
CA MET A 68 -9.39 24.28 4.20
C MET A 68 -8.90 23.52 2.93
N ARG A 69 -9.83 22.96 2.17
CA ARG A 69 -9.60 22.09 1.01
C ARG A 69 -8.49 22.55 0.06
N TYR A 70 -8.42 23.86 -0.21
CA TYR A 70 -7.45 24.39 -1.16
C TYR A 70 -5.99 24.03 -0.80
N ILE A 71 -5.70 23.93 0.52
CA ILE A 71 -4.35 23.67 1.05
C ILE A 71 -4.15 22.19 1.37
N PHE A 72 -5.19 21.54 1.94
CA PHE A 72 -5.03 20.23 2.59
C PHE A 72 -5.71 19.06 1.87
N GLN A 73 -6.47 19.30 0.79
CA GLN A 73 -7.10 18.21 0.08
C GLN A 73 -6.10 17.52 -0.85
N CYS A 74 -5.87 16.23 -0.62
CA CYS A 74 -5.02 15.36 -1.43
C CYS A 74 -5.85 14.30 -2.21
N GLN A 75 -7.09 14.04 -1.79
CA GLN A 75 -7.99 13.09 -2.46
C GLN A 75 -9.40 13.67 -2.60
N ASP A 76 -10.07 13.38 -3.71
CA ASP A 76 -11.48 13.73 -3.94
C ASP A 76 -12.43 12.51 -3.91
N ALA A 77 -11.87 11.30 -3.80
CA ALA A 77 -12.59 10.04 -3.66
C ALA A 77 -12.61 9.56 -2.20
N SER A 78 -13.70 8.93 -1.76
CA SER A 78 -13.79 8.26 -0.45
C SER A 78 -12.90 7.03 -0.41
N ILE A 79 -12.55 6.53 0.79
CA ILE A 79 -11.79 5.28 0.97
C ILE A 79 -12.44 4.13 0.19
N ALA A 80 -13.75 3.93 0.34
CA ALA A 80 -14.47 2.90 -0.41
C ALA A 80 -14.36 3.08 -1.94
N THR A 81 -14.32 4.32 -2.44
CA THR A 81 -14.15 4.60 -3.87
C THR A 81 -12.73 4.35 -4.33
N GLN A 82 -11.72 4.75 -3.53
CA GLN A 82 -10.30 4.48 -3.83
C GLN A 82 -10.05 2.97 -3.94
N LEU A 83 -10.59 2.16 -3.03
CA LEU A 83 -10.51 0.70 -3.10
C LEU A 83 -11.16 0.13 -4.37
N LYS A 84 -12.35 0.65 -4.75
CA LYS A 84 -13.03 0.28 -6.02
C LYS A 84 -12.26 0.70 -7.27
N TYR A 85 -11.41 1.73 -7.19
CA TYR A 85 -10.52 2.14 -8.28
C TYR A 85 -9.27 1.25 -8.41
N GLY A 86 -9.01 0.39 -7.42
CA GLY A 86 -7.87 -0.53 -7.42
C GLY A 86 -6.72 -0.12 -6.50
N TYR A 87 -6.84 0.99 -5.77
CA TYR A 87 -5.84 1.40 -4.78
C TYR A 87 -5.79 0.41 -3.63
N ARG A 88 -4.55 0.03 -3.20
CA ARG A 88 -4.31 -0.96 -2.14
C ARG A 88 -3.29 -0.50 -1.10
N TYR A 89 -2.73 0.70 -1.24
CA TYR A 89 -1.95 1.35 -0.20
C TYR A 89 -2.63 2.67 0.17
N LEU A 90 -2.91 2.84 1.45
CA LEU A 90 -3.60 4.01 1.99
C LEU A 90 -2.74 4.66 3.08
N ASP A 91 -2.37 5.93 2.89
CA ASP A 91 -1.60 6.72 3.85
C ASP A 91 -2.53 7.35 4.90
N MET A 92 -2.42 6.89 6.16
CA MET A 92 -3.30 7.24 7.27
C MET A 92 -2.60 8.15 8.27
N ARG A 93 -3.14 9.34 8.47
CA ARG A 93 -2.60 10.35 9.39
C ARG A 93 -3.45 10.43 10.66
N LEU A 94 -2.92 9.91 11.75
CA LEU A 94 -3.63 9.70 13.01
C LEU A 94 -3.35 10.79 14.03
N VAL A 95 -4.40 11.22 14.71
CA VAL A 95 -4.35 12.10 15.90
C VAL A 95 -5.22 11.47 16.98
N LEU A 96 -4.71 11.41 18.22
CA LEU A 96 -5.48 10.95 19.37
C LEU A 96 -6.22 12.13 19.99
N GLU A 97 -7.56 12.09 19.97
CA GLU A 97 -8.41 13.11 20.58
C GLU A 97 -9.26 12.53 21.71
N LYS A 98 -9.50 13.34 22.73
CA LYS A 98 -10.47 13.02 23.78
C LYS A 98 -11.84 13.48 23.36
N ARG A 99 -12.80 12.57 23.16
CA ARG A 99 -14.18 12.87 22.76
C ARG A 99 -15.14 12.27 23.78
N SER A 100 -15.97 13.08 24.37
CA SER A 100 -16.91 12.65 25.42
C SER A 100 -16.25 11.78 26.51
N GLY A 101 -14.99 12.10 26.87
CA GLY A 101 -14.22 11.37 27.87
C GLY A 101 -13.48 10.13 27.37
N GLN A 102 -13.68 9.72 26.11
CA GLN A 102 -13.01 8.55 25.50
C GLN A 102 -11.91 8.97 24.53
N GLU A 103 -10.79 8.28 24.55
CA GLU A 103 -9.72 8.42 23.56
C GLU A 103 -10.16 7.86 22.22
N THR A 104 -10.01 8.65 21.16
CA THR A 104 -10.49 8.30 19.81
C THR A 104 -9.42 8.69 18.79
N LEU A 105 -9.03 7.75 17.94
CA LEU A 105 -8.16 8.01 16.79
C LEU A 105 -8.98 8.66 15.68
N VAL A 106 -8.59 9.87 15.30
CA VAL A 106 -9.20 10.66 14.24
C VAL A 106 -8.19 10.91 13.12
N LEU A 107 -8.70 11.23 11.92
CA LEU A 107 -7.89 11.52 10.75
C LEU A 107 -7.76 13.03 10.55
N LYS A 108 -6.53 13.50 10.35
CA LYS A 108 -6.21 14.89 10.03
C LYS A 108 -5.12 14.97 8.98
N HIS A 109 -5.04 16.13 8.33
CA HIS A 109 -3.88 16.55 7.58
C HIS A 109 -3.37 17.85 8.24
N ASN A 110 -2.30 17.76 8.98
CA ASN A 110 -1.78 18.82 9.82
C ASN A 110 -2.89 19.31 10.81
N ILE A 111 -3.28 20.59 10.74
CA ILE A 111 -4.35 21.18 11.56
C ILE A 111 -5.76 20.91 11.02
N ALA A 112 -5.89 20.49 9.78
CA ALA A 112 -7.17 20.32 9.08
C ALA A 112 -7.83 18.99 9.41
N ARG A 113 -9.11 19.02 9.81
CA ARG A 113 -9.87 17.80 10.12
C ARG A 113 -10.33 17.13 8.83
N CYS A 114 -10.09 15.85 8.69
CA CYS A 114 -10.82 15.02 7.74
C CYS A 114 -12.23 14.76 8.29
N LYS A 115 -13.26 14.95 7.48
CA LYS A 115 -14.66 14.89 7.91
C LYS A 115 -15.43 13.79 7.18
N ILE A 116 -16.52 13.33 7.80
CA ILE A 116 -17.39 12.31 7.20
C ILE A 116 -18.21 12.82 6.00
N SER A 117 -18.35 14.15 5.85
CA SER A 117 -19.06 14.80 4.74
C SER A 117 -18.59 16.23 4.54
N ASP A 118 -19.02 16.87 3.46
CA ASP A 118 -18.73 18.27 3.12
C ASP A 118 -19.35 19.32 4.07
N SER A 119 -20.30 18.92 4.90
CA SER A 119 -20.91 19.84 5.83
C SER A 119 -19.88 20.50 6.75
N PRO A 120 -19.94 21.81 6.96
CA PRO A 120 -19.04 22.50 7.92
C PRO A 120 -19.25 21.99 9.35
N PHE A 121 -20.42 21.43 9.67
CA PHE A 121 -20.77 20.85 10.97
C PHE A 121 -20.51 19.34 11.06
N ALA A 122 -20.00 18.73 10.00
CA ALA A 122 -19.70 17.30 10.02
C ALA A 122 -18.65 16.99 11.10
N ARG A 123 -18.83 15.84 11.76
CA ARG A 123 -17.83 15.35 12.69
C ARG A 123 -16.55 14.95 11.97
N THR A 124 -15.45 14.94 12.69
CA THR A 124 -14.18 14.42 12.19
C THR A 124 -14.32 12.91 11.92
N LEU A 125 -13.72 12.48 10.82
CA LEU A 125 -13.60 11.08 10.45
C LEU A 125 -12.72 10.36 11.48
N THR A 126 -13.14 9.19 11.94
CA THR A 126 -12.39 8.35 12.87
C THR A 126 -11.73 7.19 12.15
N LEU A 127 -10.68 6.59 12.74
CA LEU A 127 -10.09 5.37 12.21
C LEU A 127 -11.11 4.23 12.15
N ALA A 128 -12.05 4.16 13.09
CA ALA A 128 -13.13 3.16 13.06
C ALA A 128 -14.04 3.28 11.83
N ASP A 129 -14.32 4.52 11.36
CA ASP A 129 -15.07 4.73 10.13
C ASP A 129 -14.31 4.19 8.90
N VAL A 130 -13.00 4.44 8.83
CA VAL A 130 -12.13 3.95 7.75
C VAL A 130 -12.03 2.43 7.77
N LEU A 131 -11.79 1.84 8.96
CA LEU A 131 -11.68 0.39 9.09
C LEU A 131 -12.97 -0.32 8.69
N LYS A 132 -14.14 0.27 8.96
CA LYS A 132 -15.41 -0.27 8.49
C LYS A 132 -15.45 -0.40 6.96
N ASP A 133 -15.00 0.62 6.22
CA ASP A 133 -14.97 0.57 4.76
C ASP A 133 -13.97 -0.46 4.25
N VAL A 134 -12.79 -0.57 4.90
CA VAL A 134 -11.73 -1.51 4.52
C VAL A 134 -12.15 -2.95 4.81
N TYR A 135 -12.72 -3.23 5.99
CA TYR A 135 -13.23 -4.57 6.31
C TYR A 135 -14.34 -5.00 5.37
N THR A 136 -15.32 -4.10 5.11
CA THR A 136 -16.40 -4.39 4.16
C THR A 136 -15.83 -4.75 2.78
N PHE A 137 -14.83 -3.99 2.32
CA PHE A 137 -14.18 -4.27 1.03
C PHE A 137 -13.47 -5.63 1.03
N LEU A 138 -12.71 -5.97 2.05
CA LEU A 138 -11.97 -7.24 2.12
C LEU A 138 -12.91 -8.46 2.29
N ASP A 139 -14.04 -8.30 2.99
CA ASP A 139 -15.07 -9.34 3.09
C ASP A 139 -15.74 -9.62 1.73
N GLU A 140 -15.97 -8.57 0.93
CA GLU A 140 -16.53 -8.69 -0.42
C GLU A 140 -15.48 -9.17 -1.45
N HIS A 141 -14.19 -8.93 -1.19
CA HIS A 141 -13.07 -9.21 -2.09
C HIS A 141 -11.93 -9.95 -1.39
N PRO A 142 -12.13 -11.21 -0.97
CA PRO A 142 -11.19 -11.95 -0.11
C PRO A 142 -9.86 -12.32 -0.80
N SER A 143 -9.73 -12.13 -2.11
CA SER A 143 -8.46 -12.27 -2.83
C SER A 143 -7.50 -11.10 -2.60
N GLU A 144 -8.02 -9.97 -2.17
CA GLU A 144 -7.30 -8.71 -2.04
C GLU A 144 -6.59 -8.58 -0.69
N THR A 145 -5.65 -7.64 -0.62
CA THR A 145 -5.08 -7.12 0.61
C THR A 145 -5.01 -5.60 0.55
N VAL A 146 -4.99 -4.92 1.69
CA VAL A 146 -4.85 -3.47 1.77
C VAL A 146 -3.72 -3.14 2.74
N ILE A 147 -2.74 -2.36 2.30
CA ILE A 147 -1.69 -1.83 3.17
C ILE A 147 -2.20 -0.53 3.79
N LEU A 148 -2.33 -0.48 5.11
CA LEU A 148 -2.60 0.75 5.85
C LEU A 148 -1.31 1.24 6.48
N CYS A 149 -0.77 2.36 5.95
CA CYS A 149 0.42 2.98 6.48
C CYS A 149 0.04 4.05 7.50
N MET A 150 0.25 3.76 8.78
CA MET A 150 -0.16 4.59 9.91
C MET A 150 0.97 5.51 10.35
N LYS A 151 0.66 6.81 10.48
CA LYS A 151 1.58 7.84 10.99
C LYS A 151 0.85 8.71 12.01
N ALA A 152 1.52 9.08 13.11
CA ALA A 152 1.06 10.17 13.98
C ALA A 152 1.28 11.50 13.23
N GLU A 153 0.23 12.31 13.10
CA GLU A 153 0.28 13.52 12.25
C GLU A 153 1.00 14.68 12.92
N ASN A 154 0.85 14.84 14.22
CA ASN A 154 1.46 15.95 14.93
C ASN A 154 2.67 15.50 15.73
N SER A 155 3.80 16.22 15.60
CA SER A 155 5.02 15.98 16.39
C SER A 155 4.83 16.26 17.90
N LYS A 156 3.71 16.88 18.30
CA LYS A 156 3.33 17.16 19.69
C LYS A 156 2.47 16.06 20.30
N ASP A 157 1.96 15.14 19.48
CA ASP A 157 1.17 14.02 19.98
C ASP A 157 2.08 13.07 20.75
N ASP A 158 1.56 12.51 21.83
CA ASP A 158 2.18 11.35 22.45
C ASP A 158 2.06 10.15 21.50
N VAL A 159 3.09 9.94 20.69
CA VAL A 159 3.16 8.87 19.69
C VAL A 159 2.88 7.52 20.35
N ALA A 160 3.35 7.32 21.59
CA ALA A 160 3.09 6.12 22.36
C ALA A 160 1.60 5.91 22.66
N ALA A 161 0.88 6.98 22.97
CA ALA A 161 -0.56 6.93 23.20
C ALA A 161 -1.32 6.64 21.89
N VAL A 162 -0.90 7.26 20.77
CA VAL A 162 -1.47 6.96 19.43
C VAL A 162 -1.29 5.47 19.09
N GLN A 163 -0.08 4.95 19.26
CA GLN A 163 0.23 3.54 19.02
C GLN A 163 -0.59 2.61 19.91
N LYS A 164 -0.64 2.90 21.21
CA LYS A 164 -1.43 2.10 22.17
C LYS A 164 -2.91 2.06 21.78
N ALA A 165 -3.50 3.19 21.41
CA ALA A 165 -4.87 3.27 20.95
C ALA A 165 -5.10 2.50 19.65
N LEU A 166 -4.14 2.57 18.70
CA LEU A 166 -4.18 1.80 17.45
C LEU A 166 -4.16 0.29 17.73
N TYR A 167 -3.22 -0.18 18.55
CA TYR A 167 -3.14 -1.62 18.87
C TYR A 167 -4.36 -2.13 19.62
N ALA A 168 -4.94 -1.32 20.53
CA ALA A 168 -6.18 -1.69 21.20
C ALA A 168 -7.36 -1.84 20.23
N MET A 169 -7.37 -1.13 19.09
CA MET A 169 -8.36 -1.34 18.04
C MET A 169 -8.05 -2.58 17.20
N ILE A 170 -6.79 -2.83 16.88
CA ILE A 170 -6.34 -4.01 16.12
C ILE A 170 -6.65 -5.29 16.90
N ASP A 171 -6.40 -5.31 18.20
CA ASP A 171 -6.65 -6.49 19.08
C ASP A 171 -8.11 -6.93 19.07
N GLN A 172 -9.06 -6.03 18.78
CA GLN A 172 -10.50 -6.35 18.69
C GLN A 172 -10.86 -7.15 17.44
N ALA A 173 -9.98 -7.18 16.43
CA ALA A 173 -10.21 -7.84 15.14
C ALA A 173 -8.87 -8.33 14.55
N SER A 174 -8.01 -8.92 15.38
CA SER A 174 -6.62 -9.27 15.03
C SER A 174 -6.50 -10.27 13.88
N GLU A 175 -7.52 -11.08 13.64
CA GLU A 175 -7.61 -12.04 12.53
C GLU A 175 -7.60 -11.37 11.16
N HIS A 176 -8.05 -10.11 11.07
CA HIS A 176 -8.05 -9.32 9.85
C HIS A 176 -6.71 -8.64 9.55
N TRP A 177 -5.70 -8.82 10.39
CA TRP A 177 -4.44 -8.08 10.27
C TRP A 177 -3.24 -8.98 10.06
N TYR A 178 -2.29 -8.46 9.27
CA TYR A 178 -0.92 -8.95 9.19
C TYR A 178 -0.02 -7.95 9.93
N LEU A 179 0.62 -8.39 11.01
CA LEU A 179 1.34 -7.54 11.97
C LEU A 179 2.85 -7.80 12.02
N LYS A 180 3.37 -8.72 11.21
CA LYS A 180 4.81 -9.02 11.20
C LYS A 180 5.59 -7.89 10.54
N ASN A 181 6.78 -7.61 11.08
CA ASN A 181 7.75 -6.71 10.44
C ASN A 181 8.60 -7.50 9.42
N GLU A 182 7.94 -8.02 8.41
CA GLU A 182 8.50 -8.86 7.34
C GLU A 182 7.65 -8.68 6.08
N ILE A 183 8.29 -8.50 4.92
CA ILE A 183 7.58 -8.36 3.64
C ILE A 183 6.82 -9.66 3.33
N PRO A 184 5.48 -9.64 3.33
CA PRO A 184 4.69 -10.86 3.15
C PRO A 184 4.59 -11.29 1.69
N THR A 185 4.28 -12.58 1.50
CA THR A 185 3.75 -13.07 0.24
C THR A 185 2.25 -12.77 0.13
N MET A 186 1.73 -12.73 -1.10
CA MET A 186 0.33 -12.47 -1.39
C MET A 186 -0.60 -13.47 -0.67
N GLY A 187 -0.25 -14.77 -0.69
CA GLY A 187 -1.02 -15.82 -0.01
C GLY A 187 -1.09 -15.68 1.52
N ALA A 188 -0.11 -15.03 2.14
CA ALA A 188 -0.11 -14.79 3.58
C ALA A 188 -1.06 -13.67 4.01
N VAL A 189 -1.46 -12.78 3.07
CA VAL A 189 -2.19 -11.54 3.38
C VAL A 189 -3.52 -11.38 2.65
N ARG A 190 -3.95 -12.37 1.86
CA ARG A 190 -5.29 -12.31 1.24
C ARG A 190 -6.38 -12.16 2.29
N GLY A 191 -7.32 -11.27 2.03
CA GLY A 191 -8.40 -10.90 2.95
C GLY A 191 -7.96 -10.14 4.19
N LYS A 192 -6.70 -9.68 4.26
CA LYS A 192 -6.15 -9.00 5.44
C LYS A 192 -5.67 -7.59 5.14
N ILE A 193 -5.62 -6.81 6.19
CA ILE A 193 -4.92 -5.53 6.23
C ILE A 193 -3.46 -5.80 6.61
N VAL A 194 -2.52 -5.29 5.79
CA VAL A 194 -1.11 -5.25 6.15
C VAL A 194 -0.86 -3.94 6.88
N LEU A 195 -0.50 -4.04 8.16
CA LEU A 195 -0.10 -2.86 8.92
C LEU A 195 1.30 -2.42 8.47
N ALA A 196 1.44 -1.15 8.09
CA ALA A 196 2.72 -0.46 7.96
C ALA A 196 2.72 0.75 8.91
N THR A 197 3.87 1.07 9.52
CA THR A 197 3.95 2.13 10.53
C THR A 197 5.10 3.09 10.25
N ARG A 198 4.82 4.39 10.40
CA ARG A 198 5.76 5.51 10.33
C ARG A 198 5.81 6.24 11.68
N PHE A 199 6.04 5.51 12.75
CA PHE A 199 6.19 6.11 14.06
C PHE A 199 7.67 6.29 14.38
N ASP A 200 8.08 7.52 14.69
CA ASP A 200 9.48 7.84 14.98
C ASP A 200 9.95 7.23 16.31
N ASP A 201 9.01 6.97 17.22
CA ASP A 201 9.32 6.39 18.51
C ASP A 201 8.91 4.91 18.56
N LYS A 202 9.90 4.07 18.79
CA LYS A 202 9.76 2.62 18.80
C LYS A 202 9.19 2.19 20.15
N LEU A 203 7.89 2.32 20.33
CA LEU A 203 7.23 1.46 21.29
C LEU A 203 7.35 0.03 20.74
N GLN A 204 8.42 -0.65 21.18
CA GLN A 204 8.57 -2.07 20.99
C GLN A 204 7.52 -2.79 21.84
N VAL A 205 6.31 -2.84 21.33
CA VAL A 205 5.33 -3.79 21.79
C VAL A 205 5.68 -5.12 21.12
N GLY A 206 6.72 -5.79 21.63
CA GLY A 206 7.22 -7.04 21.10
C GLY A 206 7.75 -6.94 19.64
N SER A 207 8.88 -7.53 19.36
CA SER A 207 9.55 -7.48 18.03
C SER A 207 8.70 -7.97 16.85
N ASP A 208 7.57 -8.63 17.08
CA ASP A 208 6.79 -9.33 16.07
C ASP A 208 5.41 -8.69 15.79
N CYS A 209 5.04 -7.61 16.49
CA CYS A 209 3.67 -7.10 16.48
C CYS A 209 3.48 -5.70 15.87
N CYS A 210 4.52 -5.08 15.30
CA CYS A 210 4.47 -3.67 14.90
C CYS A 210 4.09 -3.42 13.43
N GLY A 211 3.83 -4.47 12.64
CA GLY A 211 3.67 -4.35 11.20
C GLY A 211 5.00 -4.02 10.51
N LEU A 212 4.95 -3.72 9.22
CA LEU A 212 6.11 -3.27 8.45
C LEU A 212 6.56 -1.90 8.97
N TYR A 213 7.82 -1.81 9.38
CA TYR A 213 8.39 -0.52 9.81
C TYR A 213 8.82 0.30 8.60
N PHE A 214 8.02 1.30 8.27
CA PHE A 214 8.28 2.22 7.16
C PHE A 214 8.79 3.57 7.70
N GLY A 215 9.95 3.56 8.35
CA GLY A 215 10.60 4.79 8.82
C GLY A 215 11.68 5.24 7.85
N TRP A 216 11.69 6.52 7.49
CA TRP A 216 12.74 7.14 6.71
C TRP A 216 13.04 8.56 7.18
N THR A 217 14.23 9.04 6.87
CA THR A 217 14.63 10.43 7.15
C THR A 217 13.77 11.39 6.34
N ASP A 218 13.36 12.49 6.96
CA ASP A 218 12.60 13.56 6.30
C ASP A 218 13.29 14.03 5.01
N GLN A 219 12.51 14.14 3.94
CA GLN A 219 12.98 14.52 2.60
C GLN A 219 12.45 15.89 2.16
N GLY A 220 12.13 16.76 3.12
CA GLY A 220 11.64 18.11 2.86
C GLY A 220 12.72 19.12 2.46
N ASP A 221 13.96 18.72 2.26
CA ASP A 221 15.00 19.58 1.67
C ASP A 221 14.63 19.91 0.21
N ARG A 222 14.81 21.20 -0.14
CA ARG A 222 14.54 21.71 -1.49
C ARG A 222 15.72 21.56 -2.45
N THR A 223 16.86 21.09 -1.96
CA THR A 223 18.01 20.80 -2.82
C THR A 223 17.68 19.65 -3.75
N VAL A 224 17.69 19.90 -5.05
CA VAL A 224 17.43 18.88 -6.06
C VAL A 224 18.62 17.94 -6.10
N LEU A 225 18.36 16.66 -5.79
CA LEU A 225 19.37 15.61 -5.76
C LEU A 225 19.36 14.80 -7.05
N THR A 226 20.53 14.39 -7.51
CA THR A 226 20.68 13.46 -8.64
C THR A 226 20.08 12.10 -8.31
N ASP A 227 20.22 11.66 -7.04
CA ASP A 227 19.54 10.49 -6.51
C ASP A 227 18.56 10.92 -5.41
N PRO A 228 17.26 11.00 -5.72
CA PRO A 228 16.23 11.45 -4.79
C PRO A 228 15.77 10.36 -3.82
N ILE A 229 16.23 9.11 -3.98
CA ILE A 229 15.81 7.95 -3.22
C ILE A 229 16.61 7.89 -1.92
N ALA A 230 15.92 7.65 -0.80
CA ALA A 230 16.56 7.33 0.46
C ALA A 230 16.33 5.86 0.79
N GLU A 231 17.33 5.23 1.39
CA GLU A 231 17.26 3.86 1.89
C GLU A 231 17.13 3.86 3.41
N SER A 232 16.30 2.95 3.92
CA SER A 232 16.17 2.68 5.36
C SER A 232 15.88 1.20 5.60
N ALA A 233 16.07 0.73 6.83
CA ALA A 233 15.79 -0.65 7.16
C ALA A 233 14.33 -0.85 7.57
N ILE A 234 13.65 -1.82 6.97
CA ILE A 234 12.39 -2.38 7.49
C ILE A 234 12.73 -3.24 8.72
N ASN A 235 13.69 -4.14 8.55
CA ASN A 235 14.26 -4.98 9.60
C ASN A 235 15.73 -5.30 9.28
N SER A 236 16.32 -6.27 9.97
CA SER A 236 17.76 -6.63 9.77
C SER A 236 18.08 -7.26 8.40
N ARG A 237 17.09 -7.61 7.60
CA ARG A 237 17.23 -8.32 6.32
C ARG A 237 16.53 -7.61 5.15
N GLU A 238 15.64 -6.69 5.43
CA GLU A 238 14.79 -6.07 4.42
C GLU A 238 14.94 -4.56 4.45
N THR A 239 15.01 -3.98 3.25
CA THR A 239 15.28 -2.56 3.00
C THR A 239 14.03 -1.87 2.43
N LEU A 240 13.85 -0.61 2.78
CA LEU A 240 12.87 0.30 2.24
C LEU A 240 13.58 1.37 1.40
N CYS A 241 13.24 1.48 0.12
CA CYS A 241 13.69 2.54 -0.78
C CYS A 241 12.54 3.54 -0.97
N VAL A 242 12.75 4.81 -0.60
CA VAL A 242 11.68 5.82 -0.59
C VAL A 242 12.07 7.07 -1.36
N GLN A 243 11.23 7.49 -2.28
CA GLN A 243 11.21 8.84 -2.82
C GLN A 243 10.03 9.60 -2.22
N ASP A 244 10.31 10.58 -1.32
CA ASP A 244 9.32 11.46 -0.68
C ASP A 244 9.82 12.92 -0.67
N ARG A 245 10.29 13.43 -1.85
CA ARG A 245 10.76 14.81 -2.03
C ARG A 245 9.57 15.76 -2.18
N TYR A 246 8.91 16.05 -1.07
CA TYR A 246 7.62 16.75 -1.05
C TYR A 246 7.70 18.28 -1.15
N ASN A 247 8.90 18.89 -1.15
CA ASN A 247 9.11 20.33 -1.33
C ASN A 247 9.73 20.70 -2.69
N TYR A 248 9.77 19.78 -3.64
CA TYR A 248 10.19 20.05 -5.01
C TYR A 248 9.07 20.76 -5.78
N ASP A 249 9.42 21.59 -6.76
CA ASP A 249 8.45 22.03 -7.75
C ASP A 249 8.01 20.85 -8.65
N VAL A 250 7.05 21.10 -9.56
CA VAL A 250 6.44 20.02 -10.33
C VAL A 250 7.45 19.32 -11.24
N ASP A 251 8.33 20.06 -11.91
CA ASP A 251 9.28 19.50 -12.87
C ASP A 251 10.36 18.66 -12.17
N ASP A 252 10.92 19.18 -11.08
CA ASP A 252 11.88 18.45 -10.25
C ASP A 252 11.22 17.22 -9.60
N LYS A 253 9.95 17.34 -9.20
CA LYS A 253 9.18 16.22 -8.63
C LYS A 253 8.94 15.14 -9.67
N ILE A 254 8.58 15.47 -10.90
CA ILE A 254 8.42 14.50 -12.01
C ILE A 254 9.75 13.78 -12.25
N THR A 255 10.86 14.51 -12.27
CA THR A 255 12.20 13.92 -12.42
C THR A 255 12.50 12.93 -11.30
N ALA A 256 12.19 13.29 -10.04
CA ALA A 256 12.39 12.41 -8.90
C ALA A 256 11.49 11.16 -8.95
N ILE A 257 10.23 11.32 -9.39
CA ILE A 257 9.30 10.21 -9.60
C ILE A 257 9.86 9.24 -10.62
N HIS A 258 10.27 9.71 -11.80
CA HIS A 258 10.82 8.88 -12.88
C HIS A 258 12.10 8.17 -12.41
N THR A 259 13.02 8.86 -11.73
CA THR A 259 14.22 8.22 -11.17
C THR A 259 13.86 7.04 -10.26
N CYS A 260 12.83 7.18 -9.43
CA CYS A 260 12.36 6.08 -8.58
C CYS A 260 11.67 4.96 -9.38
N LEU A 261 10.81 5.30 -10.35
CA LEU A 261 10.18 4.30 -11.22
C LEU A 261 11.21 3.50 -12.01
N ASP A 262 12.23 4.17 -12.55
CA ASP A 262 13.30 3.53 -13.35
C ASP A 262 14.18 2.62 -12.47
N SER A 263 14.46 3.01 -11.23
CA SER A 263 15.25 2.25 -10.25
C SER A 263 14.49 1.07 -9.66
N SER A 264 13.16 1.10 -9.68
CA SER A 264 12.32 0.08 -9.09
C SER A 264 12.43 -1.25 -9.84
N ARG A 265 12.44 -2.34 -9.08
CA ARG A 265 12.58 -3.70 -9.59
C ARG A 265 11.99 -4.70 -8.62
N ALA A 266 11.72 -5.91 -9.10
CA ALA A 266 11.39 -7.03 -8.24
C ALA A 266 12.60 -7.38 -7.36
N ALA A 267 12.40 -7.39 -6.05
CA ALA A 267 13.39 -7.79 -5.06
C ALA A 267 12.68 -8.31 -3.80
N ASP A 268 13.05 -9.51 -3.36
CA ASP A 268 12.39 -10.15 -2.23
C ASP A 268 12.65 -9.46 -0.88
N ASP A 269 13.69 -8.67 -0.81
CA ASP A 269 14.19 -7.99 0.39
C ASP A 269 14.14 -6.46 0.30
N THR A 270 13.62 -5.90 -0.79
CA THR A 270 13.59 -4.44 -0.99
C THR A 270 12.21 -3.97 -1.41
N PHE A 271 11.63 -3.07 -0.62
CA PHE A 271 10.31 -2.48 -0.89
C PHE A 271 10.48 -1.04 -1.37
N PHE A 272 9.89 -0.71 -2.52
CA PHE A 272 9.94 0.65 -3.08
C PHE A 272 8.67 1.42 -2.76
N LEU A 273 8.82 2.67 -2.28
CA LEU A 273 7.75 3.64 -2.10
C LEU A 273 8.07 4.90 -2.91
N ASN A 274 7.17 5.30 -3.78
CA ASN A 274 7.31 6.48 -4.62
C ASN A 274 6.13 7.42 -4.39
N PHE A 275 6.32 8.45 -3.56
CA PHE A 275 5.33 9.50 -3.36
C PHE A 275 5.35 10.48 -4.53
N THR A 276 4.24 10.60 -5.22
CA THR A 276 4.12 11.55 -6.33
C THR A 276 3.59 12.93 -5.89
N SER A 277 3.15 13.02 -4.63
CA SER A 277 2.68 14.26 -4.01
C SER A 277 3.79 15.27 -3.79
N THR A 278 3.47 16.56 -3.93
CA THR A 278 4.36 17.66 -3.57
C THR A 278 3.56 18.82 -2.99
N SER A 279 4.18 19.57 -2.08
CA SER A 279 3.70 20.89 -1.61
C SER A 279 4.26 22.03 -2.47
N GLY A 280 5.10 21.73 -3.45
CA GLY A 280 5.78 22.70 -4.29
C GLY A 280 6.90 23.45 -3.57
N SER A 281 7.62 24.27 -4.29
CA SER A 281 8.70 25.12 -3.76
C SER A 281 8.19 26.42 -3.13
N GLY A 282 6.88 26.68 -3.17
CA GLY A 282 6.22 27.89 -2.64
C GLY A 282 6.00 27.88 -1.12
N ALA A 283 5.47 29.00 -0.61
CA ALA A 283 5.14 29.15 0.81
C ALA A 283 3.83 28.44 1.20
N VAL A 284 2.93 28.20 0.23
CA VAL A 284 1.62 27.56 0.43
C VAL A 284 1.45 26.50 -0.65
N GLY A 285 1.23 25.27 -0.24
CA GLY A 285 0.96 24.17 -1.15
C GLY A 285 -0.41 24.29 -1.81
N HIS A 286 -0.51 23.74 -3.01
CA HIS A 286 -1.77 23.60 -3.75
C HIS A 286 -1.85 22.19 -4.37
N PRO A 287 -2.12 21.16 -3.56
CA PRO A 287 -2.00 19.76 -3.98
C PRO A 287 -2.76 19.46 -5.27
N LYS A 288 -3.99 19.96 -5.41
CA LYS A 288 -4.82 19.70 -6.60
C LYS A 288 -4.21 20.27 -7.90
N GLY A 289 -3.55 21.42 -7.82
CA GLY A 289 -2.88 22.02 -8.99
C GLY A 289 -1.67 21.18 -9.39
N TYR A 290 -0.82 20.83 -8.45
CA TYR A 290 0.37 20.00 -8.68
C TYR A 290 0.01 18.59 -9.18
N ALA A 291 -0.96 17.94 -8.51
CA ALA A 291 -1.43 16.61 -8.90
C ALA A 291 -1.98 16.55 -10.33
N LYS A 292 -2.55 17.64 -10.83
CA LYS A 292 -3.05 17.69 -12.22
C LYS A 292 -1.93 17.40 -13.22
N ASP A 293 -0.81 18.10 -13.09
CA ASP A 293 0.30 18.00 -14.04
C ASP A 293 1.07 16.69 -13.84
N ILE A 294 1.33 16.30 -12.59
CA ILE A 294 1.98 15.03 -12.24
C ILE A 294 1.14 13.83 -12.72
N ASN A 295 -0.19 13.86 -12.54
CA ASN A 295 -1.04 12.76 -12.98
C ASN A 295 -1.13 12.67 -14.52
N LEU A 296 -1.01 13.79 -15.25
CA LEU A 296 -0.90 13.77 -16.71
C LEU A 296 0.41 13.10 -17.15
N ASP A 297 1.51 13.39 -16.48
CA ASP A 297 2.81 12.76 -16.71
C ASP A 297 2.76 11.26 -16.42
N LEU A 298 2.25 10.85 -15.25
CA LEU A 298 2.06 9.44 -14.90
C LEU A 298 1.15 8.70 -15.89
N TYR A 299 0.15 9.38 -16.43
CA TYR A 299 -0.72 8.79 -17.44
C TYR A 299 0.02 8.56 -18.77
N ALA A 300 0.96 9.44 -19.12
CA ALA A 300 1.78 9.35 -20.32
C ALA A 300 3.00 8.43 -20.16
N TYR A 301 3.43 8.15 -18.92
CA TYR A 301 4.58 7.30 -18.64
C TYR A 301 4.42 5.91 -19.27
N GLU A 302 5.51 5.39 -19.84
CA GLU A 302 5.56 4.07 -20.49
C GLU A 302 5.75 2.96 -19.43
N TRP A 303 4.64 2.49 -18.88
CA TRP A 303 4.64 1.42 -17.90
C TRP A 303 5.01 0.08 -18.53
N GLU A 304 6.06 -0.58 -18.05
CA GLU A 304 6.53 -1.86 -18.56
C GLU A 304 5.76 -3.03 -17.91
N ALA A 305 5.16 -3.90 -18.73
CA ALA A 305 4.52 -5.12 -18.25
C ALA A 305 5.55 -6.05 -17.58
N GLY A 306 5.19 -6.67 -16.47
CA GLY A 306 6.05 -7.55 -15.69
C GLY A 306 7.09 -6.85 -14.81
N LYS A 307 7.21 -5.50 -14.87
CA LYS A 307 8.09 -4.75 -13.97
C LYS A 307 7.40 -4.46 -12.64
N ALA A 308 8.11 -4.70 -11.53
CA ALA A 308 7.66 -4.32 -10.20
C ALA A 308 8.09 -2.88 -9.87
N TYR A 309 7.11 -2.01 -9.74
CA TYR A 309 7.35 -0.60 -9.41
C TYR A 309 7.24 -0.29 -7.92
N GLY A 310 6.91 -1.30 -7.08
CA GLY A 310 6.60 -1.08 -5.68
C GLY A 310 5.29 -0.32 -5.49
N VAL A 311 5.19 0.51 -4.47
CA VAL A 311 4.01 1.34 -4.23
C VAL A 311 4.18 2.71 -4.86
N VAL A 312 3.26 3.08 -5.75
CA VAL A 312 3.18 4.42 -6.35
C VAL A 312 2.02 5.17 -5.71
N ILE A 313 2.34 6.22 -4.96
CA ILE A 313 1.42 6.88 -4.02
C ILE A 313 1.04 8.25 -4.57
N VAL A 314 -0.23 8.42 -4.98
CA VAL A 314 -0.68 9.57 -5.76
C VAL A 314 -1.62 10.50 -4.99
N ASP A 315 -1.63 11.78 -5.39
CA ASP A 315 -2.68 12.75 -5.04
C ASP A 315 -3.78 12.76 -6.11
N PHE A 316 -5.04 12.91 -5.69
CA PHE A 316 -6.23 12.95 -6.57
C PHE A 316 -6.23 11.80 -7.59
N GLY A 317 -5.96 10.59 -7.10
CA GLY A 317 -5.73 9.41 -7.91
C GLY A 317 -6.95 8.98 -8.72
N PRO A 318 -6.95 9.13 -10.07
CA PRO A 318 -8.02 8.63 -10.91
C PRO A 318 -7.90 7.11 -11.10
N LYS A 319 -9.04 6.45 -11.37
CA LYS A 319 -9.09 5.01 -11.63
C LYS A 319 -8.07 4.57 -12.71
N LYS A 320 -7.92 5.35 -13.78
CA LYS A 320 -7.03 5.02 -14.91
C LYS A 320 -5.54 4.98 -14.53
N ILE A 321 -5.10 5.76 -13.56
CA ILE A 321 -3.70 5.68 -13.06
C ILE A 321 -3.52 4.41 -12.24
N ALA A 322 -4.49 4.07 -11.37
CA ALA A 322 -4.45 2.80 -10.65
C ALA A 322 -4.38 1.60 -11.62
N GLU A 323 -5.20 1.63 -12.69
CA GLU A 323 -5.22 0.60 -13.73
C GLU A 323 -3.86 0.45 -14.45
N LYS A 324 -3.19 1.56 -14.75
CA LYS A 324 -1.84 1.52 -15.35
C LYS A 324 -0.81 0.92 -14.40
N ILE A 325 -0.84 1.31 -13.12
CA ILE A 325 0.12 0.82 -12.13
C ILE A 325 -0.09 -0.68 -11.89
N TYR A 326 -1.29 -1.12 -11.46
CA TYR A 326 -1.49 -2.53 -11.17
C TYR A 326 -1.47 -3.42 -12.43
N GLY A 327 -1.78 -2.84 -13.59
CA GLY A 327 -1.73 -3.56 -14.88
C GLY A 327 -0.34 -4.10 -15.22
N THR A 328 0.74 -3.49 -14.71
CA THR A 328 2.11 -3.98 -14.92
C THR A 328 2.40 -5.31 -14.23
N ASN A 329 1.58 -5.75 -13.27
CA ASN A 329 1.72 -7.07 -12.64
C ASN A 329 1.34 -8.23 -13.59
N PHE A 330 0.77 -7.92 -14.75
CA PHE A 330 0.26 -8.90 -15.71
C PHE A 330 1.01 -8.76 -17.04
N GLN A 331 1.22 -9.90 -17.71
CA GLN A 331 1.88 -9.97 -19.03
C GLN A 331 0.86 -9.90 -20.17
#